data_ecbd76ba2de6b935256605d06a21d768
#
_entry.id   ecbd76ba2de6b935256605d06a21d768
#
_cell.length_a   1.000
_cell.length_b   1.000
_cell.length_c   1.000
_cell.angle_alpha   90.00
_cell.angle_beta   90.00
_cell.angle_gamma   90.00
#
_symmetry.space_group_name_H-M   'P 1'
#
loop_
_entity.id
_entity.type
_entity.pdbx_description
1 polymer ?
#
loop_
_entity_poly.entity_id
_entity_poly.type
_entity_poly.pdbx_seq_one_letter_code
_entity_poly.pdbx_strand_id
1 'polypeptide(L)'
;MAKYELNKEHLVDIFEVASYGSDWLSFTYKDNDVNNSLIRQESEDMSSVIADIVLGGGTIVAVDWNDYDDNDKPGKEYDIDFKSMKDGFQKFIEEQPQDYADLINGRDDYYTCNNFMQCVMFGEVIY
;
A
#
# COMPACT_ATOMS: atom_id res chain seq x y z
N MET A 1 18.49 -7.50 -16.60
CA MET A 1 17.10 -7.71 -16.20
C MET A 1 16.60 -6.48 -15.45
N ALA A 2 15.50 -5.91 -15.91
CA ALA A 2 14.90 -4.76 -15.23
C ALA A 2 14.28 -5.19 -13.91
N LYS A 3 14.57 -4.43 -12.86
CA LYS A 3 13.92 -4.64 -11.55
C LYS A 3 12.75 -3.69 -11.42
N TYR A 4 11.66 -4.19 -10.86
CA TYR A 4 10.55 -3.34 -10.47
C TYR A 4 10.96 -2.50 -9.27
N GLU A 5 10.82 -1.20 -9.38
CA GLU A 5 11.21 -0.28 -8.31
C GLU A 5 9.97 0.36 -7.68
N LEU A 6 9.98 0.50 -6.37
CA LEU A 6 8.92 1.18 -5.63
C LEU A 6 9.15 2.69 -5.68
N ASN A 7 8.95 3.26 -6.87
CA ASN A 7 9.01 4.71 -7.07
C ASN A 7 7.62 5.34 -6.91
N LYS A 8 7.54 6.66 -7.02
CA LYS A 8 6.27 7.36 -6.81
C LYS A 8 5.18 6.89 -7.75
N GLU A 9 5.49 6.76 -9.04
CA GLU A 9 4.52 6.33 -10.05
C GLU A 9 3.95 4.96 -9.71
N HIS A 10 4.81 4.00 -9.36
CA HIS A 10 4.40 2.65 -9.01
C HIS A 10 3.60 2.63 -7.71
N LEU A 11 4.02 3.40 -6.70
CA LEU A 11 3.30 3.45 -5.42
C LEU A 11 1.91 4.07 -5.57
N VAL A 12 1.79 5.16 -6.35
CA VAL A 12 0.49 5.76 -6.63
C VAL A 12 -0.44 4.74 -7.29
N ASP A 13 0.07 4.02 -8.29
CA ASP A 13 -0.71 2.99 -8.98
C ASP A 13 -1.16 1.89 -8.03
N ILE A 14 -0.24 1.36 -7.23
CA ILE A 14 -0.55 0.29 -6.28
C ILE A 14 -1.62 0.73 -5.27
N PHE A 15 -1.45 1.89 -4.65
CA PHE A 15 -2.40 2.39 -3.65
C PHE A 15 -3.77 2.67 -4.26
N GLU A 16 -3.80 3.30 -5.43
CA GLU A 16 -5.04 3.63 -6.11
C GLU A 16 -5.79 2.37 -6.53
N VAL A 17 -5.11 1.46 -7.22
CA VAL A 17 -5.73 0.24 -7.76
C VAL A 17 -6.14 -0.71 -6.63
N ALA A 18 -5.30 -0.89 -5.61
CA ALA A 18 -5.60 -1.80 -4.50
C ALA A 18 -6.85 -1.36 -3.71
N SER A 19 -7.08 -0.06 -3.58
CA SER A 19 -8.23 0.46 -2.83
C SER A 19 -9.47 0.67 -3.69
N TYR A 20 -9.30 0.80 -5.02
CA TYR A 20 -10.39 1.08 -5.93
C TYR A 20 -11.39 -0.08 -5.96
N GLY A 21 -12.65 0.23 -5.68
CA GLY A 21 -13.70 -0.78 -5.66
C GLY A 21 -13.61 -1.76 -4.49
N SER A 22 -12.65 -1.56 -3.59
CA SER A 22 -12.51 -2.39 -2.40
C SER A 22 -13.46 -1.92 -1.31
N ASP A 23 -14.15 -2.85 -0.68
CA ASP A 23 -15.00 -2.56 0.48
C ASP A 23 -14.32 -2.90 1.80
N TRP A 24 -13.10 -3.45 1.75
CA TRP A 24 -12.40 -3.83 2.98
C TRP A 24 -11.11 -3.04 3.24
N LEU A 25 -10.52 -2.41 2.22
CA LEU A 25 -9.22 -1.76 2.31
C LEU A 25 -9.32 -0.27 1.99
N SER A 26 -8.82 0.55 2.90
CA SER A 26 -8.65 1.99 2.63
C SER A 26 -7.31 2.46 3.17
N PHE A 27 -6.85 3.62 2.70
CA PHE A 27 -5.59 4.23 3.12
C PHE A 27 -5.85 5.62 3.67
N THR A 28 -5.11 5.97 4.72
CA THR A 28 -5.11 7.31 5.28
C THR A 28 -3.74 7.60 5.90
N TYR A 29 -3.59 8.73 6.54
CA TYR A 29 -2.37 9.06 7.27
C TYR A 29 -2.74 9.93 8.47
N LYS A 30 -1.87 9.92 9.48
CA LYS A 30 -2.07 10.73 10.67
C LYS A 30 -1.59 12.16 10.40
N ASP A 31 -2.36 13.13 10.86
CA ASP A 31 -2.00 14.54 10.77
C ASP A 31 -0.93 14.83 11.83
N ASN A 32 0.33 14.84 11.40
CA ASN A 32 1.47 15.15 12.27
C ASN A 32 2.53 15.92 11.48
N ASP A 33 3.48 16.50 12.19
CA ASP A 33 4.48 17.37 11.57
C ASP A 33 5.35 16.64 10.54
N VAL A 34 5.71 15.37 10.84
CA VAL A 34 6.54 14.57 9.93
C VAL A 34 5.80 14.35 8.62
N ASN A 35 4.58 13.79 8.70
CA ASN A 35 3.79 13.50 7.50
C ASN A 35 3.48 14.78 6.72
N ASN A 36 3.08 15.83 7.40
CA ASN A 36 2.74 17.09 6.75
C ASN A 36 3.92 17.71 6.02
N SER A 37 5.13 17.55 6.54
CA SER A 37 6.34 18.07 5.88
C SER A 37 6.73 17.32 4.62
N LEU A 38 6.21 16.10 4.42
CA LEU A 38 6.53 15.25 3.29
C LEU A 38 5.54 15.39 2.13
N ILE A 39 4.37 15.97 2.40
CA ILE A 39 3.33 16.15 1.38
C ILE A 39 3.74 17.30 0.44
N ARG A 40 3.74 17.03 -0.85
CA ARG A 40 4.04 18.05 -1.85
C ARG A 40 2.77 18.80 -2.21
N GLN A 41 2.89 20.09 -2.48
CA GLN A 41 1.74 20.96 -2.77
C GLN A 41 0.99 20.55 -4.04
N GLU A 42 1.69 19.98 -5.00
CA GLU A 42 1.11 19.52 -6.26
C GLU A 42 0.37 18.18 -6.14
N SER A 43 0.43 17.53 -4.98
CA SER A 43 -0.29 16.27 -4.75
C SER A 43 -1.73 16.59 -4.38
N GLU A 44 -2.67 16.23 -5.26
CA GLU A 44 -4.09 16.56 -5.10
C GLU A 44 -4.93 15.36 -4.64
N ASP A 45 -4.54 14.13 -5.00
CA ASP A 45 -5.30 12.95 -4.62
C ASP A 45 -4.62 12.19 -3.48
N MET A 46 -5.41 11.37 -2.78
CA MET A 46 -4.92 10.64 -1.61
C MET A 46 -3.78 9.68 -1.96
N SER A 47 -3.84 9.03 -3.11
CA SER A 47 -2.81 8.07 -3.51
C SER A 47 -1.46 8.76 -3.71
N SER A 48 -1.45 9.96 -4.29
CA SER A 48 -0.22 10.75 -4.43
C SER A 48 0.30 11.24 -3.09
N VAL A 49 -0.59 11.67 -2.20
CA VAL A 49 -0.22 12.15 -0.87
C VAL A 49 0.45 11.05 -0.07
N ILE A 50 -0.17 9.87 0.02
CA ILE A 50 0.40 8.76 0.79
C ILE A 50 1.70 8.23 0.17
N ALA A 51 1.83 8.28 -1.16
CA ALA A 51 3.08 7.90 -1.83
C ALA A 51 4.21 8.86 -1.45
N ASP A 52 3.95 10.16 -1.41
CA ASP A 52 4.94 11.16 -0.98
C ASP A 52 5.39 10.90 0.47
N ILE A 53 4.46 10.59 1.36
CA ILE A 53 4.77 10.32 2.77
C ILE A 53 5.66 9.09 2.89
N VAL A 54 5.29 7.98 2.24
CA VAL A 54 6.05 6.73 2.32
C VAL A 54 7.45 6.91 1.75
N LEU A 55 7.58 7.53 0.58
CA LEU A 55 8.88 7.74 -0.06
C LEU A 55 9.78 8.68 0.73
N GLY A 56 9.19 9.62 1.45
CA GLY A 56 9.94 10.57 2.28
C GLY A 56 10.34 10.02 3.64
N GLY A 57 9.97 8.80 3.97
CA GLY A 57 10.31 8.17 5.24
C GLY A 57 9.26 8.30 6.33
N GLY A 58 8.06 8.77 5.97
CA GLY A 58 6.94 8.85 6.91
C GLY A 58 6.14 7.55 6.95
N THR A 59 5.06 7.57 7.71
CA THR A 59 4.19 6.41 7.94
C THR A 59 2.75 6.74 7.56
N ILE A 60 2.14 5.86 6.78
CA ILE A 60 0.72 5.92 6.45
C ILE A 60 -0.03 4.82 7.19
N VAL A 61 -1.34 4.80 7.07
CA VAL A 61 -2.21 3.82 7.72
C VAL A 61 -3.04 3.11 6.66
N ALA A 62 -2.95 1.78 6.63
CA ALA A 62 -3.86 0.93 5.87
C ALA A 62 -4.91 0.39 6.84
N VAL A 63 -6.19 0.48 6.47
CA VAL A 63 -7.30 0.06 7.33
C VAL A 63 -7.97 -1.17 6.73
N ASP A 64 -8.04 -2.24 7.54
CA ASP A 64 -8.76 -3.46 7.20
C ASP A 64 -10.15 -3.40 7.85
N TRP A 65 -11.18 -3.10 7.04
CA TRP A 65 -12.54 -2.93 7.51
C TRP A 65 -13.27 -4.25 7.77
N ASN A 66 -12.66 -5.38 7.39
CA ASN A 66 -13.17 -6.72 7.71
C ASN A 66 -12.72 -7.22 9.07
N ASP A 67 -11.87 -6.47 9.76
CA ASP A 67 -11.36 -6.83 11.08
C ASP A 67 -11.69 -5.73 12.09
N TYR A 68 -11.45 -6.02 13.35
CA TYR A 68 -11.78 -5.11 14.46
C TYR A 68 -10.51 -4.69 15.18
N ASP A 69 -10.51 -3.47 15.69
CA ASP A 69 -9.40 -2.97 16.51
C ASP A 69 -9.50 -3.52 17.94
N ASP A 70 -8.55 -3.11 18.80
CA ASP A 70 -8.49 -3.58 20.19
C ASP A 70 -9.69 -3.14 21.04
N ASN A 71 -10.48 -2.19 20.53
CA ASN A 71 -11.69 -1.68 21.20
C ASN A 71 -12.98 -2.24 20.58
N ASP A 72 -12.88 -3.33 19.79
CA ASP A 72 -13.98 -3.98 19.08
C ASP A 72 -14.72 -3.06 18.10
N LYS A 73 -14.02 -2.07 17.54
CA LYS A 73 -14.56 -1.20 16.51
C LYS A 73 -14.10 -1.67 15.12
N PRO A 74 -14.99 -1.61 14.10
CA PRO A 74 -14.58 -1.95 12.73
C PRO A 74 -13.40 -1.11 12.26
N GLY A 75 -12.45 -1.74 11.55
CA GLY A 75 -11.32 -1.06 10.99
C GLY A 75 -10.05 -1.25 11.80
N LYS A 76 -9.37 -2.38 11.58
CA LYS A 76 -8.06 -2.61 12.17
C LYS A 76 -7.01 -1.86 11.36
N GLU A 77 -6.17 -1.08 12.04
CA GLU A 77 -5.16 -0.22 11.42
C GLU A 77 -3.80 -0.91 11.37
N TYR A 78 -3.11 -0.71 10.26
CA TYR A 78 -1.73 -1.19 10.04
C TYR A 78 -0.87 -0.01 9.63
N ASP A 79 0.19 0.26 10.39
CA ASP A 79 1.15 1.31 10.05
C ASP A 79 2.06 0.81 8.93
N ILE A 80 2.15 1.59 7.87
CA ILE A 80 2.92 1.24 6.66
C ILE A 80 3.95 2.33 6.40
N ASP A 81 5.22 1.93 6.33
CA ASP A 81 6.31 2.80 5.89
C ASP A 81 7.00 2.18 4.67
N PHE A 82 8.08 2.81 4.20
CA PHE A 82 8.79 2.30 3.02
C PHE A 82 9.37 0.91 3.27
N LYS A 83 9.87 0.66 4.48
CA LYS A 83 10.41 -0.65 4.85
C LYS A 83 9.31 -1.72 4.79
N SER A 84 8.12 -1.42 5.31
CA SER A 84 6.96 -2.33 5.24
C SER A 84 6.62 -2.66 3.79
N MET A 85 6.66 -1.67 2.90
CA MET A 85 6.39 -1.88 1.48
C MET A 85 7.45 -2.79 0.84
N LYS A 86 8.73 -2.58 1.18
CA LYS A 86 9.82 -3.41 0.65
C LYS A 86 9.74 -4.85 1.16
N ASP A 87 9.49 -5.03 2.45
CA ASP A 87 9.38 -6.37 3.04
C ASP A 87 8.16 -7.10 2.46
N GLY A 88 7.05 -6.41 2.31
CA GLY A 88 5.85 -6.96 1.68
C GLY A 88 6.05 -7.29 0.20
N PHE A 89 6.81 -6.48 -0.51
CA PHE A 89 7.17 -6.75 -1.91
C PHE A 89 7.95 -8.05 -2.03
N GLN A 90 8.91 -8.28 -1.11
CA GLN A 90 9.67 -9.52 -1.09
C GLN A 90 8.77 -10.74 -0.83
N LYS A 91 7.83 -10.61 0.11
CA LYS A 91 6.84 -11.66 0.36
C LYS A 91 5.95 -11.91 -0.85
N PHE A 92 5.55 -10.84 -1.52
CA PHE A 92 4.73 -10.91 -2.73
C PHE A 92 5.42 -11.70 -3.83
N ILE A 93 6.71 -11.46 -4.05
CA ILE A 93 7.50 -12.20 -5.03
C ILE A 93 7.53 -13.70 -4.68
N GLU A 94 7.72 -14.04 -3.40
CA GLU A 94 7.82 -15.42 -2.94
C GLU A 94 6.48 -16.16 -2.97
N GLU A 95 5.40 -15.49 -2.53
CA GLU A 95 4.09 -16.11 -2.32
C GLU A 95 3.19 -16.03 -3.55
N GLN A 96 3.37 -15.00 -4.41
CA GLN A 96 2.48 -14.72 -5.54
C GLN A 96 3.29 -14.49 -6.81
N PRO A 97 4.06 -15.49 -7.29
CA PRO A 97 4.94 -15.27 -8.44
C PRO A 97 4.20 -14.90 -9.73
N GLN A 98 2.96 -15.40 -9.93
CA GLN A 98 2.18 -15.04 -11.11
C GLN A 98 1.73 -13.57 -11.05
N ASP A 99 1.27 -13.11 -9.90
CA ASP A 99 0.90 -11.70 -9.71
C ASP A 99 2.11 -10.79 -9.86
N TYR A 100 3.27 -11.21 -9.38
CA TYR A 100 4.50 -10.46 -9.58
C TYR A 100 4.85 -10.35 -11.07
N ALA A 101 4.72 -11.46 -11.82
CA ALA A 101 4.95 -11.44 -13.26
C ALA A 101 3.99 -10.47 -13.96
N ASP A 102 2.72 -10.44 -13.57
CA ASP A 102 1.74 -9.51 -14.12
C ASP A 102 2.11 -8.05 -13.78
N LEU A 103 2.57 -7.80 -12.57
CA LEU A 103 2.99 -6.46 -12.14
C LEU A 103 4.16 -5.93 -12.98
N ILE A 104 5.22 -6.72 -13.15
CA ILE A 104 6.41 -6.28 -13.88
C ILE A 104 6.16 -6.17 -15.39
N ASN A 105 5.12 -6.84 -15.91
CA ASN A 105 4.76 -6.80 -17.32
C ASN A 105 3.64 -5.79 -17.62
N GLY A 106 3.25 -4.98 -16.63
CA GLY A 106 2.23 -3.97 -16.80
C GLY A 106 0.82 -4.53 -16.97
N ARG A 107 0.58 -5.76 -16.52
CA ARG A 107 -0.72 -6.42 -16.58
C ARG A 107 -1.39 -6.52 -15.21
N ASP A 108 -0.94 -5.68 -14.28
CA ASP A 108 -1.49 -5.64 -12.94
C ASP A 108 -2.92 -5.09 -12.96
N ASP A 109 -3.76 -5.68 -12.11
CA ASP A 109 -5.14 -5.27 -11.92
C ASP A 109 -5.41 -5.12 -10.43
N TYR A 110 -6.70 -4.96 -10.08
CA TYR A 110 -7.13 -4.85 -8.68
C TYR A 110 -6.62 -6.02 -7.84
N TYR A 111 -6.75 -7.25 -8.34
CA TYR A 111 -6.33 -8.43 -7.58
C TYR A 111 -4.83 -8.46 -7.36
N THR A 112 -4.05 -8.10 -8.37
CA THR A 112 -2.59 -8.03 -8.27
C THR A 112 -2.16 -7.05 -7.19
N CYS A 113 -2.67 -5.82 -7.25
CA CYS A 113 -2.31 -4.78 -6.29
C CYS A 113 -2.88 -5.05 -4.90
N ASN A 114 -4.09 -5.62 -4.83
CA ASN A 114 -4.70 -6.00 -3.55
C ASN A 114 -3.88 -7.10 -2.87
N ASN A 115 -3.45 -8.13 -3.62
CA ASN A 115 -2.60 -9.19 -3.08
C ASN A 115 -1.25 -8.65 -2.63
N PHE A 116 -0.68 -7.70 -3.36
CA PHE A 116 0.53 -7.00 -2.95
C PHE A 116 0.35 -6.37 -1.57
N MET A 117 -0.73 -5.60 -1.39
CA MET A 117 -0.99 -4.93 -0.12
C MET A 117 -1.28 -5.91 1.01
N GLN A 118 -1.91 -7.05 0.73
CA GLN A 118 -2.09 -8.09 1.73
C GLN A 118 -0.74 -8.63 2.21
N CYS A 119 0.21 -8.83 1.31
CA CYS A 119 1.57 -9.23 1.69
C CYS A 119 2.25 -8.17 2.56
N VAL A 120 2.02 -6.88 2.28
CA VAL A 120 2.56 -5.78 3.09
C VAL A 120 1.94 -5.77 4.49
N MET A 121 0.61 -5.91 4.57
CA MET A 121 -0.14 -5.79 5.84
C MET A 121 -0.05 -7.05 6.69
N PHE A 122 -0.15 -8.21 6.06
CA PHE A 122 -0.33 -9.50 6.76
C PHE A 122 0.84 -10.45 6.58
N GLY A 123 1.74 -10.20 5.63
CA GLY A 123 2.81 -11.10 5.25
C GLY A 123 2.35 -12.27 4.37
N GLU A 124 1.06 -12.32 4.02
CA GLU A 124 0.48 -13.35 3.16
C GLU A 124 -0.87 -12.89 2.62
N VAL A 125 -1.39 -13.57 1.61
CA VAL A 125 -2.72 -13.31 1.08
C VAL A 125 -3.73 -14.11 1.90
N ILE A 126 -4.68 -13.42 2.57
CA ILE A 126 -5.68 -14.03 3.46
C ILE A 126 -7.12 -13.82 3.00
N TYR A 127 -7.36 -12.86 2.12
CA TYR A 127 -8.71 -12.57 1.57
C TYR A 127 -8.88 -13.06 0.13
#